data_54705729e7ebf2ee749a9bc813c3669e
#
_entry.id   54705729e7ebf2ee749a9bc813c3669e
#
_cell.length_a   1.000
_cell.length_b   1.000
_cell.length_c   1.000
_cell.angle_alpha   90.00
_cell.angle_beta   90.00
_cell.angle_gamma   90.00
#
_symmetry.space_group_name_H-M   'P 1'
#
loop_
_entity.id
_entity.type
_entity.pdbx_description
1 polymer ?
#
loop_
_entity_poly.entity_id
_entity_poly.type
_entity_poly.pdbx_seq_one_letter_code
_entity_poly.pdbx_strand_id
1 'polypeptide(L)'
;MSDQDEGRVFFSNTGRSLIEEDVIELSSVGVDIGSSTSHLLFSTIVLERMDARYVVADRIIRHQSNILITPYLGEDQIDADKLGEFIIKEYQVAGINSDEIDTGALILTGVAVRRQNARAIADLFAAQA
;
A
#
# COMPACT_ATOMS: atom_id res chain seq x y z
N MET A 1 7.46 -18.57 4.47
CA MET A 1 6.47 -17.64 3.88
C MET A 1 5.39 -18.46 3.20
N SER A 2 4.16 -18.13 3.42
CA SER A 2 3.04 -18.87 2.84
C SER A 2 2.69 -18.35 1.45
N ASP A 3 1.98 -19.17 0.66
CA ASP A 3 1.46 -18.76 -0.65
C ASP A 3 0.46 -17.60 -0.55
N GLN A 4 -0.06 -17.32 0.65
CA GLN A 4 -0.98 -16.21 0.88
C GLN A 4 -0.36 -14.85 0.62
N ASP A 5 0.96 -14.76 0.65
CA ASP A 5 1.68 -13.52 0.42
C ASP A 5 2.04 -13.28 -1.05
N GLU A 6 1.68 -14.21 -1.94
CA GLU A 6 1.90 -14.03 -3.37
C GLU A 6 1.14 -12.79 -3.86
N GLY A 7 1.82 -11.89 -4.54
CA GLY A 7 1.26 -10.65 -5.04
C GLY A 7 1.13 -9.53 -4.01
N ARG A 8 1.66 -9.71 -2.83
CA ARG A 8 1.65 -8.71 -1.76
C ARG A 8 3.07 -8.22 -1.48
N VAL A 9 3.21 -6.92 -1.39
CA VAL A 9 4.48 -6.28 -1.01
C VAL A 9 4.22 -5.37 0.18
N PHE A 10 4.97 -5.58 1.25
CA PHE A 10 4.87 -4.79 2.46
C PHE A 10 6.12 -3.93 2.62
N PHE A 11 5.93 -2.70 3.07
CA PHE A 11 7.03 -1.78 3.30
C PHE A 11 6.77 -0.94 4.54
N SER A 12 7.84 -0.45 5.15
CA SER A 12 7.75 0.42 6.31
C SER A 12 8.93 1.38 6.31
N ASN A 13 8.65 2.63 6.69
CA ASN A 13 9.67 3.66 6.81
C ASN A 13 9.73 4.29 8.20
N THR A 14 9.10 3.66 9.18
CA THR A 14 9.15 4.16 10.55
C THR A 14 10.51 3.88 11.19
N GLY A 15 11.08 4.89 11.85
CA GLY A 15 12.34 4.76 12.54
C GLY A 15 12.24 4.68 14.05
N ARG A 16 11.04 4.71 14.61
CA ARG A 16 10.89 4.75 16.07
C ARG A 16 11.00 3.36 16.69
N SER A 17 11.37 3.34 17.98
CA SER A 17 11.38 2.11 18.75
C SER A 17 9.97 1.76 19.18
N LEU A 18 9.49 0.60 18.75
CA LEU A 18 8.14 0.13 19.08
C LEU A 18 8.06 -0.48 20.48
N ILE A 19 9.18 -0.82 21.07
CA ILE A 19 9.23 -1.56 22.35
C ILE A 19 8.78 -0.71 23.53
N GLU A 20 8.95 0.60 23.45
CA GLU A 20 8.73 1.51 24.57
C GLU A 20 7.30 2.08 24.63
N GLU A 21 6.46 1.78 23.66
CA GLU A 21 5.12 2.33 23.59
C GLU A 21 4.08 1.22 23.76
N ASP A 22 3.04 1.49 24.55
CA ASP A 22 1.92 0.55 24.76
C ASP A 22 0.89 0.64 23.65
N VAL A 23 0.70 1.82 23.08
CA VAL A 23 -0.21 2.07 21.97
C VAL A 23 0.56 2.83 20.88
N ILE A 24 0.48 2.33 19.67
CA ILE A 24 1.16 2.94 18.52
C ILE A 24 0.15 3.16 17.41
N GLU A 25 0.16 4.35 16.84
CA GLU A 25 -0.62 4.66 15.65
C GLU A 25 0.29 4.76 14.44
N LEU A 26 -0.01 3.99 13.41
CA LEU A 26 0.74 4.00 12.16
C LEU A 26 -0.14 4.50 11.03
N SER A 27 0.34 5.48 10.28
CA SER A 27 -0.30 5.89 9.03
C SER A 27 0.05 4.88 7.95
N SER A 28 -0.96 4.32 7.32
CA SER A 28 -0.76 3.28 6.32
C SER A 28 -1.42 3.62 4.99
N VAL A 29 -0.85 3.09 3.92
CA VAL A 29 -1.44 3.12 2.58
C VAL A 29 -1.54 1.70 2.05
N GLY A 30 -2.72 1.35 1.54
CA GLY A 30 -2.94 0.12 0.82
C GLY A 30 -3.21 0.42 -0.64
N VAL A 31 -2.53 -0.27 -1.53
CA VAL A 31 -2.73 -0.13 -2.97
C VAL A 31 -3.15 -1.49 -3.50
N ASP A 32 -4.33 -1.55 -4.08
CA ASP A 32 -4.86 -2.77 -4.67
C ASP A 32 -4.90 -2.60 -6.19
N ILE A 33 -4.11 -3.39 -6.89
CA ILE A 33 -4.05 -3.39 -8.34
C ILE A 33 -4.64 -4.70 -8.84
N GLY A 34 -5.91 -4.64 -9.25
CA GLY A 34 -6.59 -5.78 -9.83
C GLY A 34 -6.48 -5.80 -11.34
N SER A 35 -7.01 -6.85 -11.93
CA SER A 35 -7.00 -7.02 -13.40
C SER A 35 -7.75 -5.91 -14.10
N SER A 36 -8.86 -5.45 -13.52
CA SER A 36 -9.74 -4.48 -14.15
C SER A 36 -9.65 -3.10 -13.50
N THR A 37 -9.55 -3.06 -12.18
CA THR A 37 -9.61 -1.80 -11.44
C THR A 37 -8.52 -1.75 -10.36
N SER A 38 -8.13 -0.51 -10.04
CA SER A 38 -7.14 -0.24 -8.98
C SER A 38 -7.66 0.85 -8.06
N HIS A 39 -7.27 0.80 -6.80
CA HIS A 39 -7.65 1.83 -5.83
C HIS A 39 -6.64 1.91 -4.68
N LEU A 40 -6.70 3.03 -3.95
CA LEU A 40 -5.87 3.27 -2.77
C LEU A 40 -6.75 3.44 -1.55
N LEU A 41 -6.21 3.06 -0.40
CA LEU A 41 -6.85 3.24 0.88
C LEU A 41 -5.81 3.77 1.87
N PHE A 42 -6.09 4.95 2.45
CA PHE A 42 -5.29 5.51 3.52
C PHE A 42 -5.98 5.23 4.84
N SER A 43 -5.25 4.69 5.79
CA SER A 43 -5.80 4.35 7.10
C SER A 43 -4.79 4.60 8.22
N THR A 44 -5.30 4.67 9.43
CA THR A 44 -4.49 4.62 10.64
C THR A 44 -4.67 3.24 11.26
N ILE A 45 -3.56 2.56 11.49
CA ILE A 45 -3.55 1.28 12.16
C ILE A 45 -3.16 1.52 13.61
N VAL A 46 -4.00 1.09 14.55
CA VAL A 46 -3.75 1.22 15.97
C VAL A 46 -3.24 -0.12 16.47
N LEU A 47 -2.04 -0.11 17.02
CA LEU A 47 -1.39 -1.29 17.60
C LEU A 47 -1.39 -1.17 19.11
N GLU A 48 -1.75 -2.23 19.80
CA GLU A 48 -1.65 -2.31 21.26
C GLU A 48 -0.65 -3.39 21.64
N ARG A 49 0.12 -3.10 22.68
CA ARG A 49 1.08 -4.05 23.20
C ARG A 49 0.38 -5.09 24.07
N MET A 50 0.52 -6.34 23.70
CA MET A 50 -0.02 -7.50 24.41
C MET A 50 1.15 -8.39 24.78
N ASP A 51 1.58 -8.34 26.05
CA ASP A 51 2.77 -9.04 26.51
C ASP A 51 4.02 -8.58 25.75
N ALA A 52 4.64 -9.48 25.01
CA ALA A 52 5.89 -9.21 24.30
C ALA A 52 5.70 -8.82 22.83
N ARG A 53 4.47 -8.60 22.38
CA ARG A 53 4.21 -8.30 20.95
C ARG A 53 3.09 -7.28 20.82
N TYR A 54 3.02 -6.69 19.63
CA TYR A 54 1.95 -5.78 19.26
C TYR A 54 0.92 -6.50 18.40
N VAL A 55 -0.34 -6.16 18.64
CA VAL A 55 -1.47 -6.66 17.87
C VAL A 55 -2.26 -5.49 17.32
N VAL A 56 -2.91 -5.68 16.18
CA VAL A 56 -3.79 -4.66 15.60
C VAL A 56 -5.06 -4.60 16.43
N ALA A 57 -5.26 -3.47 17.10
CA ALA A 57 -6.44 -3.24 17.93
C ALA A 57 -7.56 -2.55 17.16
N ASP A 58 -7.22 -1.70 16.20
CA ASP A 58 -8.21 -0.94 15.44
C ASP A 58 -7.61 -0.49 14.10
N ARG A 59 -8.49 -0.13 13.18
CA ARG A 59 -8.11 0.41 11.88
C ARG A 59 -9.12 1.48 11.49
N ILE A 60 -8.61 2.69 11.30
CA ILE A 60 -9.45 3.84 11.00
C ILE A 60 -9.19 4.26 9.55
N ILE A 61 -10.21 4.21 8.71
CA ILE A 61 -10.09 4.63 7.32
C ILE A 61 -10.09 6.15 7.27
N ARG A 62 -9.04 6.72 6.67
CA ARG A 62 -8.86 8.16 6.54
C ARG A 62 -9.30 8.69 5.19
N HIS A 63 -9.00 7.96 4.13
CA HIS A 63 -9.35 8.36 2.77
C HIS A 63 -9.38 7.12 1.88
N GLN A 64 -10.36 7.08 1.01
CA GLN A 64 -10.51 6.02 0.03
C GLN A 64 -10.53 6.67 -1.35
N SER A 65 -9.67 6.22 -2.25
CA SER A 65 -9.58 6.81 -3.58
C SER A 65 -10.79 6.46 -4.44
N ASN A 66 -10.95 7.21 -5.51
CA ASN A 66 -11.79 6.76 -6.61
C ASN A 66 -11.18 5.51 -7.23
N ILE A 67 -12.01 4.75 -7.92
CA ILE A 67 -11.55 3.56 -8.62
C ILE A 67 -10.95 3.98 -9.96
N LEU A 68 -9.73 3.54 -10.22
CA LEU A 68 -9.08 3.70 -11.51
C LEU A 68 -9.23 2.41 -12.30
N ILE A 69 -9.57 2.52 -13.58
CA ILE A 69 -9.46 1.37 -14.47
C ILE A 69 -7.98 1.09 -14.63
N THR A 70 -7.55 -0.15 -14.29
CA THR A 70 -6.13 -0.50 -14.33
C THR A 70 -5.57 -0.23 -15.74
N PRO A 71 -4.56 0.65 -15.86
CA PRO A 71 -4.03 1.01 -17.18
C PRO A 71 -3.04 -0.03 -17.68
N TYR A 72 -3.13 -0.36 -18.95
CA TYR A 72 -2.24 -1.32 -19.59
C TYR A 72 -1.53 -0.70 -20.78
N LEU A 73 -0.28 -1.12 -20.98
CA LEU A 73 0.50 -0.88 -22.20
C LEU A 73 0.51 -2.19 -22.98
N GLY A 74 -0.36 -2.31 -23.97
CA GLY A 74 -0.52 -3.56 -24.67
C GLY A 74 -1.16 -4.64 -23.80
N GLU A 75 -0.82 -5.90 -24.04
CA GLU A 75 -1.44 -7.03 -23.34
C GLU A 75 -0.65 -7.51 -22.12
N ASP A 76 0.66 -7.20 -22.10
CA ASP A 76 1.58 -7.85 -21.15
C ASP A 76 2.07 -6.93 -20.04
N GLN A 77 1.80 -5.64 -20.12
CA GLN A 77 2.37 -4.68 -19.18
C GLN A 77 1.32 -3.74 -18.62
N ILE A 78 1.46 -3.42 -17.35
CA ILE A 78 0.69 -2.37 -16.70
C ILE A 78 1.40 -1.04 -16.98
N ASP A 79 0.62 0.01 -17.28
CA ASP A 79 1.17 1.35 -17.52
C ASP A 79 1.57 1.96 -16.17
N ALA A 80 2.83 1.79 -15.80
CA ALA A 80 3.35 2.25 -14.52
C ALA A 80 3.32 3.78 -14.39
N ASP A 81 3.47 4.50 -15.51
CA ASP A 81 3.45 5.97 -15.48
C ASP A 81 2.07 6.49 -15.12
N LYS A 82 1.03 5.96 -15.73
CA LYS A 82 -0.35 6.34 -15.42
C LYS A 82 -0.73 5.95 -14.01
N LEU A 83 -0.28 4.78 -13.57
CA LEU A 83 -0.53 4.32 -12.22
C LEU A 83 0.15 5.24 -11.20
N GLY A 84 1.40 5.64 -11.47
CA GLY A 84 2.14 6.58 -10.63
C GLY A 84 1.46 7.95 -10.55
N GLU A 85 0.97 8.46 -11.68
CA GLU A 85 0.23 9.73 -11.71
C GLU A 85 -1.03 9.67 -10.85
N PHE A 86 -1.77 8.57 -10.94
CA PHE A 86 -2.96 8.35 -10.13
C PHE A 86 -2.64 8.37 -8.64
N ILE A 87 -1.57 7.72 -8.23
CA ILE A 87 -1.17 7.64 -6.83
C ILE A 87 -0.77 9.00 -6.30
N ILE A 88 0.04 9.74 -7.07
CA ILE A 88 0.46 11.09 -6.68
C ILE A 88 -0.76 12.00 -6.52
N LYS A 89 -1.69 11.91 -7.46
CA LYS A 89 -2.92 12.68 -7.39
C LYS A 89 -3.75 12.34 -6.15
N GLU A 90 -3.86 11.07 -5.81
CA GLU A 90 -4.63 10.65 -4.64
C GLU A 90 -3.97 11.09 -3.33
N TYR A 91 -2.67 11.09 -3.24
CA TYR A 91 -1.97 11.67 -2.10
C TYR A 91 -2.31 13.16 -1.96
N GLN A 92 -2.36 13.89 -3.06
CA GLN A 92 -2.71 15.31 -3.04
C GLN A 92 -4.16 15.52 -2.62
N VAL A 93 -5.08 14.72 -3.14
CA VAL A 93 -6.50 14.80 -2.78
C VAL A 93 -6.72 14.49 -1.31
N ALA A 94 -6.00 13.50 -0.79
CA ALA A 94 -6.09 13.13 0.62
C ALA A 94 -5.39 14.12 1.55
N GLY A 95 -4.53 14.98 0.99
CA GLY A 95 -3.74 15.92 1.79
C GLY A 95 -2.65 15.24 2.61
N ILE A 96 -2.11 14.12 2.11
CA ILE A 96 -1.12 13.32 2.80
C ILE A 96 0.19 13.37 2.01
N ASN A 97 1.29 13.66 2.71
CA ASN A 97 2.63 13.57 2.12
C ASN A 97 3.16 12.15 2.28
N SER A 98 3.98 11.71 1.33
CA SER A 98 4.51 10.35 1.36
C SER A 98 5.39 10.09 2.58
N ASP A 99 6.06 11.11 3.12
CA ASP A 99 6.88 10.98 4.32
C ASP A 99 6.05 10.84 5.61
N GLU A 100 4.73 11.09 5.56
CA GLU A 100 3.84 10.84 6.68
C GLU A 100 3.43 9.36 6.78
N ILE A 101 3.68 8.58 5.74
CA ILE A 101 3.29 7.17 5.71
C ILE A 101 4.32 6.33 6.43
N ASP A 102 3.89 5.62 7.45
CA ASP A 102 4.74 4.73 8.25
C ASP A 102 4.88 3.35 7.63
N THR A 103 3.83 2.86 7.00
CA THR A 103 3.81 1.51 6.44
C THR A 103 2.85 1.45 5.26
N GLY A 104 3.05 0.47 4.42
CA GLY A 104 2.17 0.27 3.28
C GLY A 104 2.17 -1.15 2.76
N ALA A 105 1.17 -1.45 1.96
CA ALA A 105 1.03 -2.74 1.31
C ALA A 105 0.54 -2.53 -0.12
N LEU A 106 1.18 -3.22 -1.04
CA LEU A 106 0.75 -3.31 -2.43
C LEU A 106 0.23 -4.72 -2.66
N ILE A 107 -0.98 -4.81 -3.20
CA ILE A 107 -1.61 -6.07 -3.52
C ILE A 107 -1.85 -6.11 -5.02
N LEU A 108 -1.28 -7.11 -5.68
CA LEU A 108 -1.51 -7.40 -7.09
C LEU A 108 -2.38 -8.63 -7.18
N THR A 109 -3.54 -8.52 -7.84
CA THR A 109 -4.49 -9.61 -7.92
C THR A 109 -4.88 -9.92 -9.36
N GLY A 110 -5.42 -11.12 -9.58
CA GLY A 110 -5.85 -11.57 -10.89
C GLY A 110 -4.69 -11.62 -11.87
N VAL A 111 -4.92 -11.17 -13.10
CA VAL A 111 -3.87 -11.19 -14.13
C VAL A 111 -2.79 -10.12 -13.88
N ALA A 112 -3.06 -9.11 -13.04
CA ALA A 112 -2.07 -8.08 -12.75
C ALA A 112 -0.80 -8.66 -12.16
N VAL A 113 -0.91 -9.68 -11.31
CA VAL A 113 0.25 -10.31 -10.68
C VAL A 113 1.14 -11.04 -11.69
N ARG A 114 0.60 -11.38 -12.84
CA ARG A 114 1.31 -12.13 -13.90
C ARG A 114 1.88 -11.25 -14.99
N ARG A 115 1.67 -9.93 -14.91
CA ARG A 115 2.19 -9.02 -15.93
C ARG A 115 3.71 -8.93 -15.83
N GLN A 116 4.36 -8.68 -16.96
CA GLN A 116 5.82 -8.65 -17.04
C GLN A 116 6.46 -7.66 -16.07
N ASN A 117 5.81 -6.52 -15.86
CA ASN A 117 6.36 -5.47 -15.02
C ASN A 117 5.76 -5.40 -13.62
N ALA A 118 5.07 -6.46 -13.17
CA ALA A 118 4.49 -6.49 -11.83
C ALA A 118 5.54 -6.25 -10.75
N ARG A 119 6.71 -6.88 -10.87
CA ARG A 119 7.79 -6.69 -9.91
C ARG A 119 8.33 -5.25 -9.93
N ALA A 120 8.46 -4.66 -11.11
CA ALA A 120 8.91 -3.28 -11.23
C ALA A 120 7.93 -2.32 -10.57
N ILE A 121 6.63 -2.57 -10.70
CA ILE A 121 5.60 -1.78 -10.05
C ILE A 121 5.69 -1.92 -8.53
N ALA A 122 5.86 -3.13 -8.03
CA ALA A 122 6.03 -3.36 -6.60
C ALA A 122 7.24 -2.59 -6.05
N ASP A 123 8.36 -2.60 -6.77
CA ASP A 123 9.56 -1.88 -6.38
C ASP A 123 9.35 -0.36 -6.42
N LEU A 124 8.59 0.13 -7.39
CA LEU A 124 8.24 1.55 -7.49
C LEU A 124 7.48 2.02 -6.25
N PHE A 125 6.48 1.26 -5.82
CA PHE A 125 5.71 1.60 -4.63
C PHE A 125 6.56 1.56 -3.37
N ALA A 126 7.37 0.55 -3.22
CA ALA A 126 8.26 0.44 -2.07
C ALA A 126 9.23 1.62 -1.98
N ALA A 127 9.70 2.13 -3.11
CA ALA A 127 10.61 3.26 -3.15
C ALA A 127 9.93 4.58 -2.81
N GLN A 128 8.63 4.71 -3.04
CA GLN A 128 7.90 5.94 -2.76
C GLN A 128 7.38 6.05 -1.33
N ALA A 129 7.36 4.96 -0.64
CA ALA A 129 6.89 4.92 0.75
C ALA A 129 8.01 5.31 1.80
#